data_2977bee2faa00ebc61bba625a7e41fa3
#
_entry.id   2977bee2faa00ebc61bba625a7e41fa3
#
_cell.length_a   1.000
_cell.length_b   1.000
_cell.length_c   1.000
_cell.angle_alpha   90.00
_cell.angle_beta   90.00
_cell.angle_gamma   90.00
#
_symmetry.space_group_name_H-M   'P 1'
#
loop_
_entity.id
_entity.type
_entity.pdbx_description
1 polymer ?
#
loop_
_entity_poly.entity_id
_entity_poly.type
_entity_poly.pdbx_seq_one_letter_code
_entity_poly.pdbx_strand_id
1 'polypeptide(L)'
;VTYPSEPRVQEGTRLADSADEFAIPTCKEEVMHRVNEIMSQDVVRIAPTDSIRHAAQLMERYDIGALPVCDNNRLIGMVTDRDLAVRAISAGKPPETRVHEVASGPIEWCFDDDSLDEIQHYMADAQLRRLPVVDHDKRLVGMLSLADIATRSAGPARDDVANTLEGVSQPKQT
;
A
#
# COMPACT_ATOMS: atom_id res chain seq x y z
N VAL A 1 -2.42 11.94 16.20
CA VAL A 1 -2.38 12.83 15.02
C VAL A 1 -3.77 13.41 14.87
N THR A 2 -3.86 14.75 14.98
CA THR A 2 -5.10 15.52 15.08
C THR A 2 -5.54 15.92 13.67
N TYR A 3 -6.75 15.55 13.27
CA TYR A 3 -7.37 16.04 12.04
C TYR A 3 -7.82 17.50 12.20
N PRO A 4 -7.62 18.37 11.23
CA PRO A 4 -8.22 19.70 11.23
C PRO A 4 -9.65 19.69 10.69
N SER A 5 -10.48 20.50 11.33
CA SER A 5 -11.91 20.71 11.16
C SER A 5 -12.30 21.38 9.82
N GLU A 6 -13.50 21.03 9.34
CA GLU A 6 -14.17 21.47 8.12
C GLU A 6 -14.34 23.00 7.97
N PRO A 7 -14.34 23.54 6.74
CA PRO A 7 -14.83 24.90 6.50
C PRO A 7 -16.32 24.93 6.13
N ARG A 8 -17.02 25.86 6.80
CA ARG A 8 -18.44 26.23 6.59
C ARG A 8 -18.71 26.78 5.19
N VAL A 9 -19.75 26.26 4.55
CA VAL A 9 -20.38 26.84 3.37
C VAL A 9 -21.21 28.05 3.76
N GLN A 10 -21.02 29.19 3.10
CA GLN A 10 -21.94 30.35 3.17
C GLN A 10 -22.86 30.37 1.96
N GLU A 11 -24.16 30.43 2.24
CA GLU A 11 -25.20 30.71 1.27
C GLU A 11 -25.21 32.20 0.84
N GLY A 12 -25.57 32.43 -0.42
CA GLY A 12 -26.12 33.71 -0.85
C GLY A 12 -25.85 34.12 -2.28
N THR A 13 -26.76 33.98 -3.18
CA THR A 13 -27.61 35.00 -3.86
C THR A 13 -27.89 34.62 -5.29
N ARG A 14 -29.17 34.41 -5.59
CA ARG A 14 -29.73 34.30 -6.95
C ARG A 14 -29.62 35.65 -7.68
N LEU A 15 -29.32 35.61 -8.99
CA LEU A 15 -29.94 36.46 -10.00
C LEU A 15 -29.89 35.80 -11.38
N ALA A 16 -30.85 36.12 -12.19
CA ALA A 16 -31.50 35.45 -13.30
C ALA A 16 -30.78 35.51 -14.66
N ASP A 17 -31.15 34.51 -15.48
CA ASP A 17 -31.54 34.58 -16.91
C ASP A 17 -30.54 35.04 -17.94
N SER A 18 -30.04 34.05 -18.73
CA SER A 18 -30.02 34.14 -20.19
C SER A 18 -29.73 32.74 -20.77
N ALA A 19 -30.62 32.29 -21.64
CA ALA A 19 -30.50 31.05 -22.37
C ALA A 19 -29.34 31.17 -23.37
N ASP A 20 -28.31 30.38 -23.15
CA ASP A 20 -27.33 30.00 -24.18
C ASP A 20 -27.08 28.48 -24.05
N GLU A 21 -27.19 27.87 -25.19
CA GLU A 21 -27.01 26.46 -25.51
C GLU A 21 -25.77 25.87 -24.85
N PHE A 22 -25.95 25.33 -23.64
CA PHE A 22 -24.86 24.71 -22.90
C PHE A 22 -24.77 23.26 -23.29
N ALA A 23 -23.74 22.94 -24.08
CA ALA A 23 -23.17 21.61 -24.12
C ALA A 23 -22.92 21.16 -22.66
N ILE A 24 -23.68 20.19 -22.21
CA ILE A 24 -23.51 19.55 -20.92
C ILE A 24 -22.05 19.03 -20.91
N PRO A 25 -21.16 19.51 -20.02
CA PRO A 25 -19.91 18.81 -19.83
C PRO A 25 -20.29 17.42 -19.35
N THR A 26 -20.03 16.42 -20.17
CA THR A 26 -20.03 15.04 -19.74
C THR A 26 -19.11 14.98 -18.53
N CYS A 27 -19.71 14.95 -17.35
CA CYS A 27 -19.04 14.56 -16.13
C CYS A 27 -18.46 13.18 -16.44
N LYS A 28 -17.17 13.11 -16.71
CA LYS A 28 -16.46 11.83 -16.62
C LYS A 28 -16.67 11.44 -15.16
N GLU A 29 -17.52 10.48 -14.90
CA GLU A 29 -17.50 9.76 -13.65
C GLU A 29 -16.06 9.26 -13.51
N GLU A 30 -15.26 9.93 -12.72
CA GLU A 30 -14.00 9.40 -12.25
C GLU A 30 -14.40 8.16 -11.44
N VAL A 31 -14.18 7.02 -12.03
CA VAL A 31 -14.36 5.73 -11.34
C VAL A 31 -13.32 5.73 -10.24
N MET A 32 -13.71 6.13 -9.06
CA MET A 32 -12.86 6.07 -7.87
C MET A 32 -12.70 4.58 -7.51
N HIS A 33 -11.54 4.04 -7.88
CA HIS A 33 -11.18 2.68 -7.50
C HIS A 33 -10.86 2.60 -6.00
N ARG A 34 -11.30 1.50 -5.37
CA ARG A 34 -10.91 1.17 -4.00
C ARG A 34 -9.75 0.18 -4.01
N VAL A 35 -9.00 0.17 -2.93
CA VAL A 35 -7.86 -0.75 -2.76
C VAL A 35 -8.26 -2.21 -2.93
N ASN A 36 -9.43 -2.63 -2.38
CA ASN A 36 -9.91 -4.01 -2.45
C ASN A 36 -10.22 -4.51 -3.87
N GLU A 37 -10.47 -3.61 -4.83
CA GLU A 37 -10.72 -3.96 -6.24
C GLU A 37 -9.43 -4.35 -6.98
N ILE A 38 -8.29 -3.81 -6.51
CA ILE A 38 -7.00 -3.90 -7.20
C ILE A 38 -6.00 -4.80 -6.47
N MET A 39 -6.09 -4.89 -5.13
CA MET A 39 -5.16 -5.67 -4.32
C MET A 39 -5.11 -7.15 -4.69
N SER A 40 -3.98 -7.78 -4.40
CA SER A 40 -3.85 -9.25 -4.41
C SER A 40 -4.33 -9.81 -3.07
N GLN A 41 -5.29 -10.76 -3.10
CA GLN A 41 -5.90 -11.36 -1.90
C GLN A 41 -5.16 -12.61 -1.41
N ASP A 42 -4.50 -13.34 -2.30
CA ASP A 42 -3.74 -14.55 -1.97
C ASP A 42 -2.36 -14.19 -1.40
N VAL A 43 -2.35 -13.68 -0.17
CA VAL A 43 -1.11 -13.20 0.45
C VAL A 43 -0.43 -14.31 1.24
N VAL A 44 0.79 -14.66 0.80
CA VAL A 44 1.69 -15.53 1.58
C VAL A 44 2.19 -14.75 2.79
N ARG A 45 1.97 -15.28 3.99
CA ARG A 45 2.34 -14.67 5.28
C ARG A 45 3.20 -15.63 6.10
N ILE A 46 3.87 -15.09 7.12
CA ILE A 46 4.72 -15.85 8.00
C ILE A 46 4.44 -15.50 9.46
N ALA A 47 4.61 -16.47 10.37
CA ALA A 47 4.48 -16.23 11.80
C ALA A 47 5.76 -15.58 12.38
N PRO A 48 5.65 -14.75 13.43
CA PRO A 48 6.82 -14.13 14.06
C PRO A 48 7.79 -15.15 14.68
N THR A 49 7.28 -16.33 15.01
CA THR A 49 8.04 -17.44 15.61
C THR A 49 8.69 -18.37 14.58
N ASP A 50 8.35 -18.23 13.30
CA ASP A 50 8.99 -18.99 12.22
C ASP A 50 10.45 -18.59 12.06
N SER A 51 11.26 -19.47 11.43
CA SER A 51 12.68 -19.22 11.19
C SER A 51 12.90 -18.34 9.95
N ILE A 52 14.00 -17.61 9.93
CA ILE A 52 14.44 -16.85 8.75
C ILE A 52 14.71 -17.77 7.55
N ARG A 53 15.12 -19.03 7.78
CA ARG A 53 15.22 -20.06 6.75
C ARG A 53 13.86 -20.30 6.09
N HIS A 54 12.80 -20.45 6.88
CA HIS A 54 11.44 -20.64 6.36
C HIS A 54 10.97 -19.42 5.56
N ALA A 55 11.28 -18.20 6.04
CA ALA A 55 11.01 -16.99 5.28
C ALA A 55 11.68 -16.99 3.90
N ALA A 56 12.97 -17.32 3.84
CA ALA A 56 13.72 -17.41 2.58
C ALA A 56 13.12 -18.46 1.63
N GLN A 57 12.73 -19.63 2.15
CA GLN A 57 12.08 -20.70 1.36
C GLN A 57 10.73 -20.29 0.79
N LEU A 58 9.92 -19.53 1.57
CA LEU A 58 8.65 -18.98 1.07
C LEU A 58 8.91 -17.93 -0.02
N MET A 59 9.89 -17.04 0.17
CA MET A 59 10.26 -16.04 -0.84
C MET A 59 10.71 -16.70 -2.15
N GLU A 60 11.56 -17.73 -2.07
CA GLU A 60 11.99 -18.51 -3.23
C GLU A 60 10.81 -19.22 -3.91
N ARG A 61 10.01 -19.94 -3.14
CA ARG A 61 8.90 -20.75 -3.66
C ARG A 61 7.84 -19.94 -4.41
N TYR A 62 7.55 -18.74 -3.92
CA TYR A 62 6.49 -17.87 -4.46
C TYR A 62 7.02 -16.70 -5.30
N ASP A 63 8.35 -16.65 -5.52
CA ASP A 63 9.03 -15.55 -6.25
C ASP A 63 8.66 -14.16 -5.71
N ILE A 64 8.72 -14.00 -4.38
CA ILE A 64 8.39 -12.76 -3.68
C ILE A 64 9.53 -12.29 -2.79
N GLY A 65 9.79 -10.99 -2.74
CA GLY A 65 10.87 -10.40 -1.92
C GLY A 65 10.40 -9.86 -0.56
N ALA A 66 9.12 -10.04 -0.18
CA ALA A 66 8.59 -9.53 1.08
C ALA A 66 7.45 -10.41 1.59
N LEU A 67 7.39 -10.62 2.89
CA LEU A 67 6.36 -11.39 3.58
C LEU A 67 5.78 -10.57 4.74
N PRO A 68 4.46 -10.39 4.80
CA PRO A 68 3.79 -9.92 6.00
C PRO A 68 4.01 -10.88 7.16
N VAL A 69 4.37 -10.33 8.30
CA VAL A 69 4.50 -11.08 9.56
C VAL A 69 3.20 -10.91 10.33
N CYS A 70 2.51 -12.03 10.57
CA CYS A 70 1.20 -12.02 11.21
C CYS A 70 1.19 -12.91 12.46
N ASP A 71 0.57 -12.39 13.52
CA ASP A 71 0.17 -13.17 14.68
C ASP A 71 -1.35 -13.35 14.66
N ASN A 72 -1.84 -14.60 14.60
CA ASN A 72 -3.28 -14.91 14.49
C ASN A 72 -4.02 -14.08 13.43
N ASN A 73 -3.46 -13.95 12.24
CA ASN A 73 -3.96 -13.15 11.12
C ASN A 73 -3.82 -11.63 11.29
N ARG A 74 -3.40 -11.13 12.44
CA ARG A 74 -3.16 -9.72 12.68
C ARG A 74 -1.77 -9.34 12.19
N LEU A 75 -1.71 -8.32 11.38
CA LEU A 75 -0.47 -7.79 10.85
C LEU A 75 0.36 -7.14 11.96
N ILE A 76 1.61 -7.57 12.14
CA ILE A 76 2.52 -7.07 13.18
C ILE A 76 3.87 -6.59 12.64
N GLY A 77 4.21 -6.92 11.39
CA GLY A 77 5.48 -6.56 10.80
C GLY A 77 5.59 -6.98 9.34
N MET A 78 6.75 -6.68 8.75
CA MET A 78 7.17 -7.17 7.44
C MET A 78 8.58 -7.70 7.54
N VAL A 79 8.88 -8.75 6.78
CA VAL A 79 10.25 -9.22 6.55
C VAL A 79 10.52 -9.26 5.06
N THR A 80 11.67 -8.71 4.64
CA THR A 80 12.10 -8.65 3.26
C THR A 80 13.38 -9.46 3.03
N ASP A 81 13.67 -9.79 1.78
CA ASP A 81 14.96 -10.38 1.35
C ASP A 81 16.15 -9.51 1.80
N ARG A 82 16.00 -8.18 1.74
CA ARG A 82 16.97 -7.22 2.25
C ARG A 82 17.16 -7.34 3.77
N ASP A 83 16.12 -7.53 4.55
CA ASP A 83 16.21 -7.74 6.00
C ASP A 83 16.96 -9.03 6.31
N LEU A 84 16.69 -10.11 5.56
CA LEU A 84 17.42 -11.36 5.69
C LEU A 84 18.93 -11.19 5.38
N ALA A 85 19.25 -10.46 4.32
CA ALA A 85 20.64 -10.18 3.97
C ALA A 85 21.35 -9.27 4.98
N VAL A 86 20.72 -8.14 5.34
CA VAL A 86 21.38 -7.08 6.13
C VAL A 86 21.27 -7.32 7.64
N ARG A 87 20.14 -7.84 8.13
CA ARG A 87 19.91 -7.99 9.59
C ARG A 87 20.19 -9.41 10.10
N ALA A 88 20.20 -10.40 9.20
CA ALA A 88 20.50 -11.75 9.58
C ALA A 88 21.90 -12.17 9.13
N ILE A 89 22.15 -12.22 7.81
CA ILE A 89 23.43 -12.77 7.28
C ILE A 89 24.61 -11.89 7.72
N SER A 90 24.53 -10.55 7.55
CA SER A 90 25.63 -9.67 7.93
C SER A 90 25.91 -9.66 9.44
N ALA A 91 24.89 -9.95 10.26
CA ALA A 91 25.02 -10.07 11.70
C ALA A 91 25.41 -11.49 12.17
N GLY A 92 25.66 -12.42 11.25
CA GLY A 92 26.05 -13.81 11.56
C GLY A 92 24.96 -14.60 12.29
N LYS A 93 23.68 -14.24 12.12
CA LYS A 93 22.57 -14.96 12.76
C LYS A 93 22.36 -16.32 12.12
N PRO A 94 22.10 -17.38 12.91
CA PRO A 94 21.86 -18.72 12.39
C PRO A 94 20.50 -18.79 11.67
N PRO A 95 20.33 -19.71 10.71
CA PRO A 95 19.09 -19.87 9.94
C PRO A 95 17.85 -20.16 10.77
N GLU A 96 18.01 -20.64 11.98
CA GLU A 96 16.95 -20.92 12.97
C GLU A 96 16.47 -19.67 13.73
N THR A 97 17.13 -18.53 13.53
CA THR A 97 16.72 -17.23 14.10
C THR A 97 15.27 -16.95 13.77
N ARG A 98 14.50 -16.43 14.72
CA ARG A 98 13.09 -16.14 14.54
C ARG A 98 12.88 -14.88 13.70
N VAL A 99 11.85 -14.89 12.87
CA VAL A 99 11.51 -13.79 11.96
C VAL A 99 11.36 -12.46 12.71
N HIS A 100 10.74 -12.45 13.89
CA HIS A 100 10.53 -11.19 14.65
C HIS A 100 11.83 -10.50 15.07
N GLU A 101 12.98 -11.22 15.09
CA GLU A 101 14.27 -10.62 15.43
C GLU A 101 14.91 -9.83 14.28
N VAL A 102 14.42 -10.03 13.06
CA VAL A 102 14.95 -9.38 11.86
C VAL A 102 13.91 -8.56 11.09
N ALA A 103 12.63 -8.85 11.32
CA ALA A 103 11.52 -8.13 10.71
C ALA A 103 11.53 -6.64 11.02
N SER A 104 11.06 -5.83 10.10
CA SER A 104 10.85 -4.41 10.28
C SER A 104 9.50 -4.13 10.93
N GLY A 105 9.47 -3.21 11.88
CA GLY A 105 8.29 -2.62 12.48
C GLY A 105 8.64 -1.27 13.10
N PRO A 106 7.68 -0.33 13.23
CA PRO A 106 6.31 -0.35 12.75
C PRO A 106 6.26 -0.32 11.21
N ILE A 107 5.20 -0.84 10.66
CA ILE A 107 5.00 -0.92 9.20
C ILE A 107 3.84 -0.03 8.78
N GLU A 108 3.96 0.49 7.57
CA GLU A 108 2.87 1.17 6.89
C GLU A 108 1.90 0.15 6.31
N TRP A 109 0.61 0.47 6.32
CA TRP A 109 -0.49 -0.34 5.80
C TRP A 109 -1.65 0.58 5.40
N CYS A 110 -2.61 0.08 4.63
CA CYS A 110 -3.84 0.78 4.31
C CYS A 110 -5.06 -0.12 4.60
N PHE A 111 -6.25 0.50 4.62
CA PHE A 111 -7.49 -0.24 4.67
C PHE A 111 -7.91 -0.70 3.27
N ASP A 112 -8.70 -1.75 3.23
CA ASP A 112 -9.22 -2.34 2.00
C ASP A 112 -10.26 -1.44 1.30
N ASP A 113 -10.91 -0.55 2.03
CA ASP A 113 -11.87 0.43 1.53
C ASP A 113 -11.31 1.84 1.29
N ASP A 114 -9.99 2.03 1.47
CA ASP A 114 -9.32 3.29 1.15
C ASP A 114 -9.39 3.61 -0.36
N SER A 115 -9.31 4.91 -0.68
CA SER A 115 -9.20 5.39 -2.06
C SER A 115 -7.86 4.98 -2.67
N LEU A 116 -7.90 4.36 -3.86
CA LEU A 116 -6.68 3.94 -4.55
C LEU A 116 -5.76 5.13 -4.86
N ASP A 117 -6.32 6.26 -5.27
CA ASP A 117 -5.56 7.47 -5.61
C ASP A 117 -4.82 8.04 -4.40
N GLU A 118 -5.48 8.11 -3.23
CA GLU A 118 -4.86 8.58 -2.00
C GLU A 118 -3.72 7.64 -1.57
N ILE A 119 -3.94 6.34 -1.65
CA ILE A 119 -2.93 5.34 -1.30
C ILE A 119 -1.76 5.36 -2.29
N GLN A 120 -2.01 5.60 -3.58
CA GLN A 120 -0.95 5.73 -4.58
C GLN A 120 -0.04 6.92 -4.30
N HIS A 121 -0.61 8.09 -3.97
CA HIS A 121 0.15 9.27 -3.55
C HIS A 121 0.95 8.99 -2.26
N TYR A 122 0.30 8.36 -1.28
CA TYR A 122 0.97 7.96 -0.05
C TYR A 122 2.16 7.02 -0.29
N MET A 123 2.01 6.04 -1.20
CA MET A 123 3.11 5.13 -1.57
C MET A 123 4.28 5.89 -2.21
N ALA A 124 4.01 6.91 -3.03
CA ALA A 124 5.04 7.75 -3.62
C ALA A 124 5.81 8.53 -2.55
N ASP A 125 5.11 9.22 -1.65
CA ASP A 125 5.69 10.05 -0.59
C ASP A 125 6.48 9.21 0.42
N ALA A 126 5.95 8.06 0.82
CA ALA A 126 6.60 7.12 1.74
C ALA A 126 7.67 6.24 1.09
N GLN A 127 7.84 6.35 -0.23
CA GLN A 127 8.76 5.52 -1.04
C GLN A 127 8.52 4.02 -0.90
N LEU A 128 7.26 3.62 -0.92
CA LEU A 128 6.82 2.24 -0.78
C LEU A 128 6.43 1.65 -2.13
N ARG A 129 6.94 0.47 -2.45
CA ARG A 129 6.56 -0.29 -3.66
C ARG A 129 5.44 -1.29 -3.42
N ARG A 130 5.20 -1.62 -2.15
CA ARG A 130 4.16 -2.55 -1.70
C ARG A 130 3.63 -2.09 -0.36
N LEU A 131 2.35 -2.33 -0.13
CA LEU A 131 1.66 -1.95 1.08
C LEU A 131 0.73 -3.09 1.52
N PRO A 132 0.85 -3.62 2.74
CA PRO A 132 -0.12 -4.55 3.29
C PRO A 132 -1.48 -3.89 3.41
N VAL A 133 -2.53 -4.63 3.08
CA VAL A 133 -3.92 -4.20 3.19
C VAL A 133 -4.58 -4.94 4.35
N VAL A 134 -5.23 -4.19 5.22
CA VAL A 134 -5.89 -4.73 6.41
C VAL A 134 -7.37 -4.33 6.45
N ASP A 135 -8.17 -5.14 7.14
CA ASP A 135 -9.53 -4.76 7.54
C ASP A 135 -9.52 -3.83 8.78
N HIS A 136 -10.69 -3.34 9.19
CA HIS A 136 -10.84 -2.48 10.36
C HIS A 136 -10.50 -3.18 11.70
N ASP A 137 -10.41 -4.52 11.72
CA ASP A 137 -9.89 -5.32 12.85
C ASP A 137 -8.37 -5.48 12.80
N LYS A 138 -7.69 -4.86 11.80
CA LYS A 138 -6.25 -4.96 11.51
C LYS A 138 -5.80 -6.38 11.16
N ARG A 139 -6.68 -7.15 10.55
CA ARG A 139 -6.35 -8.44 9.95
C ARG A 139 -5.86 -8.23 8.53
N LEU A 140 -4.82 -8.96 8.16
CA LEU A 140 -4.30 -8.93 6.80
C LEU A 140 -5.33 -9.53 5.84
N VAL A 141 -5.79 -8.74 4.87
CA VAL A 141 -6.78 -9.13 3.84
C VAL A 141 -6.20 -9.10 2.43
N GLY A 142 -5.08 -8.38 2.22
CA GLY A 142 -4.48 -8.25 0.89
C GLY A 142 -3.08 -7.64 0.92
N MET A 143 -2.53 -7.51 -0.28
CA MET A 143 -1.31 -6.77 -0.56
C MET A 143 -1.53 -5.90 -1.79
N LEU A 144 -1.23 -4.62 -1.71
CA LEU A 144 -1.22 -3.70 -2.84
C LEU A 144 0.22 -3.46 -3.29
N SER A 145 0.47 -3.54 -4.59
CA SER A 145 1.75 -3.20 -5.19
C SER A 145 1.59 -2.23 -6.35
N LEU A 146 2.64 -1.49 -6.70
CA LEU A 146 2.63 -0.64 -7.89
C LEU A 146 2.38 -1.45 -9.17
N ALA A 147 2.78 -2.72 -9.21
CA ALA A 147 2.49 -3.62 -10.32
C ALA A 147 1.00 -3.96 -10.40
N ASP A 148 0.31 -4.15 -9.27
CA ASP A 148 -1.14 -4.36 -9.25
C ASP A 148 -1.87 -3.13 -9.80
N ILE A 149 -1.48 -1.93 -9.38
CA ILE A 149 -2.04 -0.68 -9.87
C ILE A 149 -1.81 -0.55 -11.39
N ALA A 150 -0.58 -0.77 -11.85
CA ALA A 150 -0.23 -0.65 -13.27
C ALA A 150 -1.00 -1.62 -14.18
N THR A 151 -1.33 -2.82 -13.68
CA THR A 151 -1.91 -3.90 -14.49
C THR A 151 -3.41 -4.07 -14.34
N ARG A 152 -3.97 -3.71 -13.18
CA ARG A 152 -5.37 -3.96 -12.84
C ARG A 152 -6.22 -2.70 -12.77
N SER A 153 -5.63 -1.51 -12.57
CA SER A 153 -6.37 -0.25 -12.63
C SER A 153 -6.56 0.23 -14.07
N ALA A 154 -7.53 1.14 -14.26
CA ALA A 154 -7.78 1.83 -15.52
C ALA A 154 -7.85 3.34 -15.28
N GLY A 155 -7.70 4.14 -16.36
CA GLY A 155 -7.80 5.60 -16.28
C GLY A 155 -6.66 6.25 -15.50
N PRO A 156 -6.96 7.37 -14.79
CA PRO A 156 -5.93 8.21 -14.16
C PRO A 156 -4.99 7.46 -13.21
N ALA A 157 -5.50 6.54 -12.40
CA ALA A 157 -4.69 5.77 -11.45
C ALA A 157 -3.60 4.96 -12.16
N ARG A 158 -3.89 4.37 -13.33
CA ARG A 158 -2.89 3.68 -14.15
C ARG A 158 -1.87 4.64 -14.75
N ASP A 159 -2.33 5.77 -15.24
CA ASP A 159 -1.48 6.76 -15.93
C ASP A 159 -0.51 7.42 -14.93
N ASP A 160 -0.89 7.51 -13.65
CA ASP A 160 -0.09 8.13 -12.59
C ASP A 160 0.96 7.18 -11.97
N VAL A 161 0.97 5.90 -12.34
CA VAL A 161 1.98 4.93 -11.86
C VAL A 161 3.41 5.38 -12.19
N ALA A 162 3.61 6.04 -13.34
CA ALA A 162 4.94 6.53 -13.72
C ALA A 162 5.46 7.58 -12.73
N ASN A 163 4.61 8.52 -12.32
CA ASN A 163 4.93 9.55 -11.33
C ASN A 163 5.20 8.93 -9.96
N THR A 164 4.38 7.94 -9.58
CA THR A 164 4.57 7.18 -8.34
C THR A 164 5.90 6.44 -8.33
N LEU A 165 6.27 5.79 -9.43
CA LEU A 165 7.56 5.10 -9.57
C LEU A 165 8.73 6.07 -9.49
N GLU A 166 8.61 7.27 -10.04
CA GLU A 166 9.62 8.30 -9.92
C GLU A 166 9.80 8.72 -8.45
N GLY A 167 8.70 9.01 -7.74
CA GLY A 167 8.72 9.34 -6.31
C GLY A 167 9.37 8.24 -5.46
N VAL A 168 8.98 6.98 -5.66
CA VAL A 168 9.54 5.81 -4.94
C VAL A 168 11.02 5.58 -5.24
N SER A 169 11.50 6.04 -6.40
CA SER A 169 12.88 5.82 -6.86
C SER A 169 13.83 6.96 -6.49
N GLN A 170 13.34 8.07 -5.92
CA GLN A 170 14.19 9.16 -5.47
C GLN A 170 15.14 8.69 -4.35
N PRO A 171 16.41 9.14 -4.37
CA PRO A 171 17.35 8.81 -3.30
C PRO A 171 16.83 9.40 -1.98
N LYS A 172 16.83 8.59 -0.91
CA LYS A 172 16.50 9.08 0.43
C LYS A 172 17.50 10.16 0.80
N GLN A 173 17.01 11.36 1.07
CA GLN A 173 17.86 12.42 1.63
C GLN A 173 18.29 11.98 3.04
N THR A 174 19.58 11.83 3.21
CA THR A 174 20.25 11.45 4.45
C THR A 174 20.35 12.65 5.38
#